data_7ea604ec05f0937f7430ec0c59fc1743
#
_entry.id   7ea604ec05f0937f7430ec0c59fc1743
#
_cell.length_a   1.000
_cell.length_b   1.000
_cell.length_c   1.000
_cell.angle_alpha   90.00
_cell.angle_beta   90.00
_cell.angle_gamma   90.00
#
_symmetry.space_group_name_H-M   'P 1'
#
loop_
_entity.id
_entity.type
_entity.pdbx_description
1 polymer ?
#
loop_
_entity_poly.entity_id
_entity_poly.type
_entity_poly.pdbx_seq_one_letter_code
_entity_poly.pdbx_strand_id
1 'polypeptide(L)'
;MNNDHAAPEDLAALREAFGVDDGGASALGWEAVRAFEAEHKVVLPEPYRTFVAEISDGSFQGPPEYGLVGLAELPGDWGGDGADRDLGKPFPLTERWLWEEDEGPYEDPDAVIDQVLHHGSIVLGTDGCAMNWHLVVTGPHRGHIWHVTDVGALPFGSEFGYTSSEPGFAGWVRHWAAGKEWFDAVSAE
;
A
#
# COMPACT_ATOMS: atom_id res chain seq x y z
N MET A 1 16.00 9.19 7.88
CA MET A 1 16.14 10.33 6.96
C MET A 1 14.90 10.31 6.08
N ASN A 2 14.03 11.32 6.22
CA ASN A 2 12.89 11.46 5.30
C ASN A 2 13.47 11.85 3.95
N ASN A 3 13.42 10.93 2.98
CA ASN A 3 13.67 11.30 1.59
C ASN A 3 12.42 12.04 1.10
N ASP A 4 12.47 13.37 1.10
CA ASP A 4 11.41 14.22 0.55
C ASP A 4 11.41 14.23 -0.99
N HIS A 5 12.25 13.42 -1.62
CA HIS A 5 12.34 13.27 -3.07
C HIS A 5 12.52 11.80 -3.44
N ALA A 6 11.80 11.39 -4.48
CA ALA A 6 11.95 10.05 -5.06
C ALA A 6 13.37 9.85 -5.64
N ALA A 7 13.94 8.68 -5.43
CA ALA A 7 15.19 8.31 -6.06
C ALA A 7 14.99 8.14 -7.58
N PRO A 8 15.90 8.67 -8.43
CA PRO A 8 15.75 8.57 -9.89
C PRO A 8 15.64 7.11 -10.40
N GLU A 9 16.34 6.18 -9.75
CA GLU A 9 16.28 4.75 -10.05
C GLU A 9 14.92 4.14 -9.73
N ASP A 10 14.25 4.58 -8.67
CA ASP A 10 12.89 4.14 -8.33
C ASP A 10 11.89 4.60 -9.39
N LEU A 11 11.97 5.88 -9.78
CA LEU A 11 11.10 6.42 -10.81
C LEU A 11 11.32 5.77 -12.18
N ALA A 12 12.58 5.41 -12.51
CA ALA A 12 12.89 4.69 -13.74
C ALA A 12 12.25 3.30 -13.73
N ALA A 13 12.37 2.55 -12.64
CA ALA A 13 11.76 1.23 -12.49
C ALA A 13 10.22 1.30 -12.53
N LEU A 14 9.62 2.32 -11.91
CA LEU A 14 8.17 2.52 -11.95
C LEU A 14 7.67 2.85 -13.38
N ARG A 15 8.40 3.69 -14.13
CA ARG A 15 8.06 3.97 -15.54
C ARG A 15 8.21 2.75 -16.44
N GLU A 16 9.16 1.87 -16.15
CA GLU A 16 9.32 0.61 -16.89
C GLU A 16 8.19 -0.36 -16.57
N ALA A 17 7.81 -0.50 -15.29
CA ALA A 17 6.76 -1.41 -14.85
C ALA A 17 5.35 -0.99 -15.29
N PHE A 18 5.08 0.33 -15.31
CA PHE A 18 3.78 0.91 -15.68
C PHE A 18 3.87 1.69 -17.00
N GLY A 19 4.56 1.13 -18.01
CA GLY A 19 4.81 1.79 -19.30
C GLY A 19 3.57 2.43 -19.92
N VAL A 20 3.77 3.58 -20.53
CA VAL A 20 2.74 4.56 -20.98
C VAL A 20 1.75 4.00 -22.01
N ASP A 21 2.03 2.85 -22.63
CA ASP A 21 1.27 2.32 -23.77
C ASP A 21 0.29 1.18 -23.42
N ASP A 22 0.28 0.67 -22.19
CA ASP A 22 -0.42 -0.58 -21.86
C ASP A 22 -1.62 -0.41 -20.90
N GLY A 23 -2.36 0.69 -20.97
CA GLY A 23 -3.64 0.83 -20.26
C GLY A 23 -3.54 1.37 -18.84
N GLY A 24 -2.43 1.98 -18.48
CA GLY A 24 -2.33 2.80 -17.26
C GLY A 24 -3.22 4.03 -17.35
N ALA A 25 -3.82 4.44 -16.22
CA ALA A 25 -4.48 5.72 -16.14
C ALA A 25 -3.46 6.85 -16.34
N SER A 26 -3.92 8.01 -16.85
CA SER A 26 -3.04 9.17 -16.92
C SER A 26 -2.63 9.63 -15.52
N ALA A 27 -1.43 10.20 -15.40
CA ALA A 27 -0.98 10.81 -14.15
C ALA A 27 -1.99 11.83 -13.64
N LEU A 28 -2.22 11.85 -12.34
CA LEU A 28 -3.18 12.74 -11.67
C LEU A 28 -2.74 14.21 -11.73
N GLY A 29 -1.43 14.44 -11.72
CA GLY A 29 -0.81 15.77 -11.70
C GLY A 29 -0.62 16.33 -10.29
N TRP A 30 0.39 17.19 -10.15
CA TRP A 30 0.80 17.75 -8.85
C TRP A 30 -0.28 18.61 -8.17
N GLU A 31 -1.16 19.24 -8.92
CA GLU A 31 -2.25 20.05 -8.34
C GLU A 31 -3.23 19.16 -7.56
N ALA A 32 -3.67 18.07 -8.18
CA ALA A 32 -4.61 17.14 -7.56
C ALA A 32 -3.98 16.39 -6.38
N VAL A 33 -2.71 15.95 -6.50
CA VAL A 33 -1.99 15.33 -5.38
C VAL A 33 -1.92 16.27 -4.17
N ARG A 34 -1.57 17.55 -4.38
CA ARG A 34 -1.53 18.52 -3.27
C ARG A 34 -2.90 18.82 -2.69
N ALA A 35 -3.96 18.82 -3.51
CA ALA A 35 -5.33 18.98 -3.03
C ALA A 35 -5.73 17.82 -2.12
N PHE A 36 -5.45 16.58 -2.53
CA PHE A 36 -5.66 15.38 -1.72
C PHE A 36 -4.88 15.45 -0.38
N GLU A 37 -3.59 15.78 -0.44
CA GLU A 37 -2.75 15.92 0.75
C GLU A 37 -3.29 16.96 1.73
N ALA A 38 -3.77 18.10 1.21
CA ALA A 38 -4.34 19.16 2.03
C ALA A 38 -5.68 18.77 2.67
N GLU A 39 -6.54 18.08 1.92
CA GLU A 39 -7.83 17.59 2.38
C GLU A 39 -7.65 16.58 3.53
N HIS A 40 -6.78 15.60 3.34
CA HIS A 40 -6.52 14.54 4.31
C HIS A 40 -5.44 14.89 5.35
N LYS A 41 -4.81 16.07 5.27
CA LYS A 41 -3.75 16.54 6.19
C LYS A 41 -2.55 15.60 6.28
N VAL A 42 -2.16 15.02 5.16
CA VAL A 42 -1.02 14.11 5.03
C VAL A 42 -0.07 14.59 3.95
N VAL A 43 1.12 14.03 3.91
CA VAL A 43 2.03 14.12 2.76
C VAL A 43 2.27 12.69 2.31
N LEU A 44 1.99 12.37 1.06
CA LEU A 44 2.20 11.03 0.54
C LEU A 44 3.69 10.65 0.57
N PRO A 45 4.04 9.40 0.87
CA PRO A 45 5.44 8.97 0.86
C PRO A 45 5.97 8.85 -0.57
N GLU A 46 7.25 9.20 -0.75
CA GLU A 46 7.97 8.92 -1.99
C GLU A 46 8.36 7.42 -2.07
N PRO A 47 8.46 6.82 -3.25
CA PRO A 47 8.24 7.41 -4.59
C PRO A 47 6.78 7.40 -5.07
N TYR A 48 5.82 6.91 -4.25
CA TYR A 48 4.41 6.83 -4.64
C TYR A 48 3.83 8.21 -4.97
N ARG A 49 4.17 9.24 -4.20
CA ARG A 49 3.74 10.61 -4.42
C ARG A 49 4.06 11.12 -5.83
N THR A 50 5.33 10.95 -6.24
CA THR A 50 5.78 11.33 -7.59
C THR A 50 5.19 10.40 -8.65
N PHE A 51 5.02 9.10 -8.36
CA PHE A 51 4.38 8.15 -9.26
C PHE A 51 2.97 8.60 -9.65
N VAL A 52 2.12 8.90 -8.68
CA VAL A 52 0.73 9.35 -8.95
C VAL A 52 0.72 10.70 -9.66
N ALA A 53 1.64 11.61 -9.29
CA ALA A 53 1.68 12.95 -9.89
C ALA A 53 2.17 12.96 -11.34
N GLU A 54 3.08 12.05 -11.74
CA GLU A 54 3.84 12.15 -13.00
C GLU A 54 3.80 10.90 -13.88
N ILE A 55 3.40 9.73 -13.34
CA ILE A 55 3.47 8.47 -14.07
C ILE A 55 2.07 7.91 -14.31
N SER A 56 1.33 7.54 -13.26
CA SER A 56 0.00 6.95 -13.38
C SER A 56 -0.83 7.10 -12.12
N ASP A 57 -2.13 7.34 -12.26
CA ASP A 57 -3.12 7.30 -11.18
C ASP A 57 -3.99 6.04 -11.31
N GLY A 58 -3.43 4.93 -10.86
CA GLY A 58 -4.03 3.60 -11.04
C GLY A 58 -3.54 2.89 -12.30
N SER A 59 -3.77 1.58 -12.37
CA SER A 59 -3.41 0.76 -13.52
C SER A 59 -4.13 -0.58 -13.48
N PHE A 60 -4.60 -1.07 -14.61
CA PHE A 60 -5.09 -2.44 -14.72
C PHE A 60 -3.96 -3.48 -14.78
N GLN A 61 -2.73 -3.03 -14.95
CA GLN A 61 -1.54 -3.86 -14.89
C GLN A 61 -0.77 -3.51 -13.62
N GLY A 62 0.00 -4.45 -13.13
CA GLY A 62 0.81 -4.23 -11.94
C GLY A 62 0.23 -4.91 -10.71
N PRO A 63 0.96 -4.86 -9.58
CA PRO A 63 0.42 -5.35 -8.34
C PRO A 63 -0.72 -4.42 -7.87
N PRO A 64 -1.73 -4.92 -7.16
CA PRO A 64 -2.00 -6.34 -6.89
C PRO A 64 -2.68 -7.06 -8.08
N GLU A 65 -3.21 -8.25 -7.85
CA GLU A 65 -3.81 -9.12 -8.89
C GLU A 65 -4.82 -8.38 -9.78
N TYR A 66 -5.64 -7.50 -9.19
CA TYR A 66 -6.63 -6.71 -9.92
C TYR A 66 -6.17 -5.30 -10.29
N GLY A 67 -4.86 -5.03 -10.18
CA GLY A 67 -4.24 -3.75 -10.52
C GLY A 67 -4.32 -2.69 -9.43
N LEU A 68 -3.69 -1.54 -9.69
CA LEU A 68 -3.72 -0.38 -8.81
C LEU A 68 -5.01 0.41 -8.98
N VAL A 69 -5.65 0.79 -7.88
CA VAL A 69 -6.74 1.78 -7.89
C VAL A 69 -6.17 3.20 -7.87
N GLY A 70 -6.95 4.16 -8.33
CA GLY A 70 -6.59 5.58 -8.26
C GLY A 70 -6.48 6.09 -6.82
N LEU A 71 -5.74 7.17 -6.61
CA LEU A 71 -5.42 7.71 -5.28
C LEU A 71 -6.63 7.93 -4.36
N ALA A 72 -7.75 8.36 -4.91
CA ALA A 72 -8.98 8.64 -4.16
C ALA A 72 -9.99 7.48 -4.21
N GLU A 73 -9.63 6.36 -4.82
CA GLU A 73 -10.52 5.24 -5.04
C GLU A 73 -10.29 4.11 -4.01
N LEU A 74 -11.28 3.25 -3.91
CA LEU A 74 -11.22 2.03 -3.13
C LEU A 74 -11.55 0.83 -4.03
N PRO A 75 -10.95 -0.35 -3.79
CA PRO A 75 -11.33 -1.57 -4.50
C PRO A 75 -12.81 -1.89 -4.33
N GLY A 76 -13.40 -2.54 -5.34
CA GLY A 76 -14.83 -2.88 -5.32
C GLY A 76 -15.25 -3.86 -4.22
N ASP A 77 -14.31 -4.57 -3.61
CA ASP A 77 -14.51 -5.50 -2.50
C ASP A 77 -14.18 -4.88 -1.12
N TRP A 78 -13.94 -3.56 -1.05
CA TRP A 78 -13.63 -2.86 0.20
C TRP A 78 -14.74 -2.95 1.26
N GLY A 79 -15.97 -3.12 0.86
CA GLY A 79 -17.09 -3.35 1.78
C GLY A 79 -17.73 -2.09 2.39
N GLY A 80 -17.30 -0.89 1.98
CA GLY A 80 -17.84 0.39 2.47
C GLY A 80 -17.53 1.54 1.51
N ASP A 81 -17.98 2.74 1.86
CA ASP A 81 -17.74 3.97 1.08
C ASP A 81 -16.45 4.72 1.49
N GLY A 82 -15.75 4.21 2.50
CA GLY A 82 -14.53 4.83 3.01
C GLY A 82 -14.73 6.10 3.84
N ALA A 83 -15.97 6.45 4.18
CA ALA A 83 -16.29 7.69 4.90
C ALA A 83 -15.63 7.78 6.29
N ASP A 84 -15.38 6.64 6.93
CA ASP A 84 -14.77 6.57 8.26
C ASP A 84 -13.24 6.61 8.22
N ARG A 85 -12.63 6.74 7.03
CA ARG A 85 -11.17 6.77 6.88
C ARG A 85 -10.58 8.09 7.35
N ASP A 86 -9.57 8.02 8.22
CA ASP A 86 -8.79 9.16 8.70
C ASP A 86 -7.29 8.94 8.44
N LEU A 87 -6.83 9.42 7.30
CA LEU A 87 -5.43 9.26 6.88
C LEU A 87 -4.47 10.07 7.76
N GLY A 88 -4.95 11.09 8.47
CA GLY A 88 -4.15 11.91 9.39
C GLY A 88 -3.84 11.21 10.71
N LYS A 89 -4.61 10.20 11.09
CA LYS A 89 -4.32 9.38 12.27
C LYS A 89 -3.25 8.32 11.93
N PRO A 90 -2.35 7.99 12.87
CA PRO A 90 -1.33 6.97 12.63
C PRO A 90 -1.93 5.60 12.34
N PHE A 91 -1.35 4.87 11.37
CA PHE A 91 -1.58 3.45 11.22
C PHE A 91 -1.15 2.73 12.50
N PRO A 92 -2.00 1.88 13.10
CA PRO A 92 -1.81 1.45 14.48
C PRO A 92 -0.73 0.38 14.67
N LEU A 93 -0.44 -0.42 13.63
CA LEU A 93 0.45 -1.56 13.77
C LEU A 93 1.91 -1.20 13.49
N THR A 94 2.82 -1.78 14.27
CA THR A 94 4.27 -1.75 14.06
C THR A 94 4.86 -3.13 13.80
N GLU A 95 4.09 -4.17 14.07
CA GLU A 95 4.44 -5.57 13.89
C GLU A 95 3.26 -6.28 13.21
N ARG A 96 3.55 -7.42 12.55
CA ARG A 96 2.49 -8.27 12.02
C ARG A 96 1.51 -8.68 13.11
N TRP A 97 0.25 -8.81 12.75
CA TRP A 97 -0.75 -9.34 13.65
C TRP A 97 -1.80 -10.15 12.88
N LEU A 98 -1.93 -11.44 13.25
CA LEU A 98 -2.94 -12.36 12.73
C LEU A 98 -4.02 -12.52 13.80
N TRP A 99 -5.03 -11.64 13.75
CA TRP A 99 -6.06 -11.55 14.78
C TRP A 99 -7.02 -12.74 14.81
N GLU A 100 -7.06 -13.56 13.76
CA GLU A 100 -7.78 -14.83 13.80
C GLU A 100 -7.06 -15.87 14.69
N GLU A 101 -5.73 -15.79 14.79
CA GLU A 101 -4.90 -16.75 15.54
C GLU A 101 -4.53 -16.27 16.94
N ASP A 102 -4.45 -14.96 17.16
CA ASP A 102 -3.96 -14.35 18.39
C ASP A 102 -4.74 -13.06 18.71
N GLU A 103 -5.30 -12.96 19.91
CA GLU A 103 -5.98 -11.74 20.39
C GLU A 103 -5.04 -10.52 20.45
N GLY A 104 -3.72 -10.75 20.35
CA GLY A 104 -2.72 -9.69 20.41
C GLY A 104 -2.57 -9.05 21.80
N PRO A 105 -1.73 -8.01 21.89
CA PRO A 105 -1.47 -7.33 23.17
C PRO A 105 -2.49 -6.21 23.48
N TYR A 106 -3.62 -6.17 22.79
CA TYR A 106 -4.58 -5.06 22.81
C TYR A 106 -5.73 -5.31 23.83
N GLU A 107 -6.13 -4.27 24.56
CA GLU A 107 -7.29 -4.34 25.48
C GLU A 107 -8.61 -4.43 24.71
N ASP A 108 -8.68 -3.84 23.52
CA ASP A 108 -9.82 -3.87 22.62
C ASP A 108 -9.34 -4.20 21.20
N PRO A 109 -9.22 -5.49 20.85
CA PRO A 109 -8.76 -5.93 19.55
C PRO A 109 -9.64 -5.42 18.40
N ASP A 110 -10.96 -5.43 18.55
CA ASP A 110 -11.90 -5.01 17.51
C ASP A 110 -11.71 -3.52 17.16
N ALA A 111 -11.47 -2.69 18.15
CA ALA A 111 -11.17 -1.26 17.91
C ALA A 111 -9.84 -1.06 17.19
N VAL A 112 -8.84 -1.90 17.41
CA VAL A 112 -7.56 -1.82 16.67
C VAL A 112 -7.71 -2.34 15.25
N ILE A 113 -8.46 -3.41 15.03
CA ILE A 113 -8.78 -3.91 13.68
C ILE A 113 -9.50 -2.83 12.87
N ASP A 114 -10.49 -2.18 13.46
CA ASP A 114 -11.17 -1.05 12.83
C ASP A 114 -10.18 0.07 12.44
N GLN A 115 -9.24 0.41 13.32
CA GLN A 115 -8.20 1.40 13.02
C GLN A 115 -7.24 0.94 11.91
N VAL A 116 -6.89 -0.35 11.82
CA VAL A 116 -6.06 -0.90 10.73
C VAL A 116 -6.72 -0.65 9.37
N LEU A 117 -8.03 -0.80 9.30
CA LEU A 117 -8.80 -0.59 8.07
C LEU A 117 -8.94 0.89 7.72
N HIS A 118 -9.02 1.79 8.73
CA HIS A 118 -9.47 3.16 8.51
C HIS A 118 -8.40 4.24 8.75
N HIS A 119 -7.31 3.97 9.48
CA HIS A 119 -6.34 5.00 9.85
C HIS A 119 -5.02 4.88 9.09
N GLY A 120 -4.46 6.02 8.70
CA GLY A 120 -3.06 6.24 8.34
C GLY A 120 -2.50 5.46 7.16
N SER A 121 -3.35 4.86 6.35
CA SER A 121 -2.95 4.15 5.13
C SER A 121 -3.89 4.42 3.97
N ILE A 122 -3.40 4.35 2.75
CA ILE A 122 -4.23 4.31 1.52
C ILE A 122 -4.25 2.89 0.98
N VAL A 123 -5.37 2.51 0.36
CA VAL A 123 -5.49 1.22 -0.31
C VAL A 123 -4.95 1.36 -1.72
N LEU A 124 -4.03 0.49 -2.10
CA LEU A 124 -3.43 0.47 -3.44
C LEU A 124 -4.22 -0.41 -4.40
N GLY A 125 -4.91 -1.43 -3.89
CA GLY A 125 -5.69 -2.38 -4.67
C GLY A 125 -5.92 -3.66 -3.88
N THR A 126 -6.48 -4.68 -4.55
CA THR A 126 -6.90 -5.94 -3.94
C THR A 126 -6.39 -7.14 -4.74
N ASP A 127 -6.14 -8.26 -4.04
CA ASP A 127 -6.00 -9.59 -4.64
C ASP A 127 -7.34 -10.36 -4.66
N GLY A 128 -8.44 -9.68 -4.32
CA GLY A 128 -9.76 -10.26 -4.16
C GLY A 128 -10.06 -10.74 -2.73
N CYS A 129 -11.33 -11.04 -2.45
CA CYS A 129 -11.75 -11.53 -1.13
C CYS A 129 -11.33 -10.65 0.04
N ALA A 130 -11.37 -9.33 -0.11
CA ALA A 130 -10.92 -8.35 0.88
C ALA A 130 -9.43 -8.46 1.28
N MET A 131 -8.59 -9.06 0.44
CA MET A 131 -7.14 -9.09 0.59
C MET A 131 -6.55 -7.83 -0.04
N ASN A 132 -6.35 -6.79 0.77
CA ASN A 132 -6.00 -5.46 0.29
C ASN A 132 -4.54 -5.11 0.57
N TRP A 133 -3.91 -4.43 -0.38
CA TRP A 133 -2.58 -3.86 -0.21
C TRP A 133 -2.68 -2.39 0.18
N HIS A 134 -2.07 -2.05 1.30
CA HIS A 134 -2.07 -0.71 1.88
C HIS A 134 -0.69 -0.08 1.83
N LEU A 135 -0.63 1.22 1.54
CA LEU A 135 0.55 2.05 1.74
C LEU A 135 0.34 2.90 2.99
N VAL A 136 1.18 2.75 3.98
CA VAL A 136 1.13 3.56 5.19
C VAL A 136 1.57 4.99 4.87
N VAL A 137 0.70 5.96 5.13
CA VAL A 137 0.97 7.39 4.89
C VAL A 137 1.24 8.17 6.17
N THR A 138 0.79 7.66 7.33
CA THR A 138 0.98 8.30 8.64
C THR A 138 1.31 7.25 9.70
N GLY A 139 2.35 7.48 10.48
CA GLY A 139 2.79 6.58 11.55
C GLY A 139 4.26 6.15 11.42
N PRO A 140 4.72 5.26 12.33
CA PRO A 140 6.12 4.82 12.37
C PRO A 140 6.59 4.12 11.10
N HIS A 141 5.70 3.40 10.42
CA HIS A 141 5.98 2.66 9.19
C HIS A 141 5.57 3.42 7.91
N ARG A 142 5.51 4.76 7.99
CA ARG A 142 5.22 5.58 6.81
C ARG A 142 6.12 5.22 5.62
N GLY A 143 5.49 4.93 4.49
CA GLY A 143 6.15 4.50 3.24
C GLY A 143 6.24 2.98 3.07
N HIS A 144 5.88 2.19 4.07
CA HIS A 144 5.85 0.72 3.97
C HIS A 144 4.52 0.23 3.38
N ILE A 145 4.60 -0.87 2.66
CA ILE A 145 3.44 -1.60 2.15
C ILE A 145 3.03 -2.67 3.17
N TRP A 146 1.72 -2.82 3.33
CA TRP A 146 1.12 -3.83 4.19
C TRP A 146 0.05 -4.61 3.42
N HIS A 147 -0.02 -5.92 3.65
CA HIS A 147 -1.12 -6.76 3.20
C HIS A 147 -2.12 -6.91 4.35
N VAL A 148 -3.33 -6.44 4.14
CA VAL A 148 -4.40 -6.42 5.14
C VAL A 148 -5.56 -7.28 4.64
N THR A 149 -5.97 -8.23 5.46
CA THR A 149 -7.02 -9.20 5.15
C THR A 149 -8.04 -9.25 6.28
N ASP A 150 -9.06 -10.08 6.14
CA ASP A 150 -10.02 -10.36 7.20
C ASP A 150 -9.43 -11.12 8.40
N VAL A 151 -8.28 -11.80 8.21
CA VAL A 151 -7.63 -12.63 9.25
C VAL A 151 -6.40 -11.97 9.87
N GLY A 152 -5.87 -10.88 9.29
CA GLY A 152 -4.66 -10.25 9.79
C GLY A 152 -4.06 -9.19 8.90
N ALA A 153 -2.98 -8.59 9.39
CA ALA A 153 -2.18 -7.62 8.65
C ALA A 153 -0.68 -7.95 8.75
N LEU A 154 -0.02 -7.97 7.59
CA LEU A 154 1.37 -8.37 7.43
C LEU A 154 2.15 -7.27 6.70
N PRO A 155 3.27 -6.76 7.24
CA PRO A 155 4.12 -5.83 6.52
C PRO A 155 4.83 -6.53 5.36
N PHE A 156 4.83 -5.94 4.16
CA PHE A 156 5.63 -6.39 3.04
C PHE A 156 7.12 -6.31 3.38
N GLY A 157 7.88 -7.32 2.98
CA GLY A 157 9.30 -7.44 3.34
C GLY A 157 9.54 -7.98 4.74
N SER A 158 8.52 -8.53 5.42
CA SER A 158 8.67 -9.20 6.71
C SER A 158 9.27 -10.61 6.54
N GLU A 159 9.84 -11.15 7.63
CA GLU A 159 10.35 -12.51 7.69
C GLU A 159 9.26 -13.60 7.49
N PHE A 160 8.00 -13.20 7.41
CA PHE A 160 6.85 -14.10 7.21
C PHE A 160 6.55 -14.35 5.75
N GLY A 161 7.53 -14.84 5.01
CA GLY A 161 7.36 -15.27 3.62
C GLY A 161 7.47 -14.16 2.58
N TYR A 162 7.73 -12.92 2.98
CA TYR A 162 8.03 -11.84 2.06
C TYR A 162 9.55 -11.68 1.92
N THR A 163 10.06 -11.85 0.72
CA THR A 163 11.50 -11.94 0.44
C THR A 163 12.16 -10.62 0.05
N SER A 164 11.50 -9.50 0.24
CA SER A 164 12.05 -8.20 -0.10
C SER A 164 12.67 -7.50 1.12
N SER A 165 13.87 -6.95 0.92
CA SER A 165 14.49 -6.00 1.86
C SER A 165 14.00 -4.56 1.68
N GLU A 166 13.15 -4.30 0.68
CA GLU A 166 12.64 -2.99 0.31
C GLU A 166 11.14 -2.92 0.57
N PRO A 167 10.72 -2.45 1.77
CA PRO A 167 9.33 -2.56 2.23
C PRO A 167 8.38 -1.54 1.63
N GLY A 168 8.88 -0.60 0.81
CA GLY A 168 8.11 0.48 0.22
C GLY A 168 7.59 0.20 -1.18
N PHE A 169 6.88 1.20 -1.74
CA PHE A 169 6.17 1.08 -3.01
C PHE A 169 7.06 0.63 -4.18
N ALA A 170 8.24 1.22 -4.36
CA ALA A 170 9.14 0.81 -5.45
C ALA A 170 9.66 -0.63 -5.28
N GLY A 171 9.98 -1.05 -4.06
CA GLY A 171 10.40 -2.41 -3.78
C GLY A 171 9.29 -3.43 -4.05
N TRP A 172 8.06 -3.10 -3.68
CA TRP A 172 6.88 -3.92 -3.93
C TRP A 172 6.60 -4.08 -5.44
N VAL A 173 6.67 -2.99 -6.20
CA VAL A 173 6.54 -3.04 -7.68
C VAL A 173 7.67 -3.83 -8.33
N ARG A 174 8.93 -3.64 -7.90
CA ARG A 174 10.06 -4.42 -8.41
C ARG A 174 9.94 -5.91 -8.11
N HIS A 175 9.43 -6.28 -6.94
CA HIS A 175 9.17 -7.66 -6.56
C HIS A 175 8.17 -8.32 -7.52
N TRP A 176 7.05 -7.65 -7.78
CA TRP A 176 6.06 -8.09 -8.74
C TRP A 176 6.62 -8.16 -10.17
N ALA A 177 7.28 -7.11 -10.64
CA ALA A 177 7.85 -7.06 -11.99
C ALA A 177 8.90 -8.15 -12.25
N ALA A 178 9.56 -8.63 -11.20
CA ALA A 178 10.47 -9.76 -11.24
C ALA A 178 9.77 -11.14 -11.27
N GLY A 179 8.43 -11.17 -11.25
CA GLY A 179 7.64 -12.40 -11.23
C GLY A 179 7.85 -13.26 -9.97
N LYS A 180 8.17 -12.62 -8.86
CA LYS A 180 8.40 -13.31 -7.58
C LYS A 180 7.09 -13.56 -6.86
N GLU A 181 6.99 -14.74 -6.23
CA GLU A 181 5.88 -15.06 -5.35
C GLU A 181 5.87 -14.11 -4.15
N TRP A 182 4.68 -13.73 -3.69
CA TRP A 182 4.53 -12.88 -2.51
C TRP A 182 5.00 -13.55 -1.22
N PHE A 183 4.90 -14.86 -1.16
CA PHE A 183 5.32 -15.68 -0.04
C PHE A 183 6.44 -16.61 -0.50
N ASP A 184 7.46 -16.80 0.33
CA ASP A 184 8.43 -17.86 0.11
C ASP A 184 7.70 -19.21 0.16
N ALA A 185 7.96 -20.04 -0.84
CA ALA A 185 7.59 -21.44 -0.72
C ALA A 185 8.25 -22.00 0.54
N VAL A 186 7.46 -22.31 1.55
CA VAL A 186 7.95 -23.03 2.73
C VAL A 186 8.56 -24.31 2.18
N SER A 187 9.89 -24.41 2.23
CA SER A 187 10.57 -25.64 1.90
C SER A 187 10.03 -26.69 2.86
N ALA A 188 9.19 -27.59 2.36
CA ALA A 188 8.73 -28.73 3.12
C ALA A 188 9.97 -29.59 3.39
N GLU A 189 10.54 -29.47 4.60
CA GLU A 189 11.48 -30.43 5.14
C GLU A 189 10.74 -31.68 5.64
#